data_ee89b83bf51b36cb14f9339e757d4c36
#
_entry.id   ee89b83bf51b36cb14f9339e757d4c36
#
_cell.length_a   1.000
_cell.length_b   1.000
_cell.length_c   1.000
_cell.angle_alpha   90.00
_cell.angle_beta   90.00
_cell.angle_gamma   90.00
#
_symmetry.space_group_name_H-M   'P 1'
#
loop_
_entity.id
_entity.type
_entity.pdbx_description
1 polymer ?
#
loop_
_entity_poly.entity_id
_entity_poly.type
_entity_poly.pdbx_seq_one_letter_code
_entity_poly.pdbx_strand_id
1 'polypeptide(L)'
;MKYLSKLLFLLLALMAMTNCGQRQGTPITEPEELVRQNSMYYWKTTFDIDSTEVAFLEAHNIKRLYVRMFDVATEQDFLNGTTEIVPIATTKFVSEMPTGVEIVPVTYITIEALRAMNGKEDEFAPLIVERLLAMASYNNCGDIHEIQLDCDWTASTRNSYHRLCELVKSELVAKNIK
;
A
#
# COMPACT_ATOMS: atom_id res chain seq x y z
N MET A 1 -59.25 -45.14 -23.50
CA MET A 1 -58.91 -43.67 -23.41
C MET A 1 -58.32 -43.25 -22.05
N LYS A 2 -58.66 -43.87 -20.92
CA LYS A 2 -58.10 -43.46 -19.61
C LYS A 2 -56.60 -43.77 -19.37
N TYR A 3 -56.04 -44.75 -20.08
CA TYR A 3 -54.63 -45.12 -19.91
C TYR A 3 -53.68 -44.30 -20.79
N LEU A 4 -54.14 -43.80 -21.93
CA LEU A 4 -53.36 -42.96 -22.83
C LEU A 4 -53.07 -41.58 -22.21
N SER A 5 -54.03 -41.03 -21.47
CA SER A 5 -53.90 -39.76 -20.72
C SER A 5 -52.88 -39.86 -19.57
N LYS A 6 -52.87 -41.00 -18.86
CA LYS A 6 -51.87 -41.24 -17.78
C LYS A 6 -50.46 -41.45 -18.30
N LEU A 7 -50.32 -42.08 -19.47
CA LEU A 7 -49.01 -42.27 -20.10
C LEU A 7 -48.44 -40.94 -20.61
N LEU A 8 -49.30 -40.08 -21.15
CA LEU A 8 -48.92 -38.75 -21.62
C LEU A 8 -48.49 -37.84 -20.47
N PHE A 9 -49.13 -37.92 -19.30
CA PHE A 9 -48.74 -37.18 -18.09
C PHE A 9 -47.42 -37.65 -17.51
N LEU A 10 -47.16 -38.97 -17.57
CA LEU A 10 -45.87 -39.55 -17.11
C LEU A 10 -44.69 -39.14 -18.00
N LEU A 11 -44.91 -39.09 -19.32
CA LEU A 11 -43.90 -38.61 -20.28
C LEU A 11 -43.61 -37.12 -20.16
N LEU A 12 -44.60 -36.26 -19.86
CA LEU A 12 -44.39 -34.85 -19.62
C LEU A 12 -43.65 -34.58 -18.29
N ALA A 13 -43.90 -35.42 -17.27
CA ALA A 13 -43.19 -35.32 -15.97
C ALA A 13 -41.71 -35.73 -16.07
N LEU A 14 -41.34 -36.67 -16.99
CA LEU A 14 -39.97 -37.05 -17.21
C LEU A 14 -39.15 -36.00 -17.98
N MET A 15 -39.79 -35.19 -18.84
CA MET A 15 -39.10 -34.09 -19.54
C MET A 15 -38.82 -32.87 -18.68
N ALA A 16 -39.47 -32.72 -17.53
CA ALA A 16 -39.21 -31.61 -16.60
C ALA A 16 -37.97 -31.79 -15.73
N MET A 17 -37.35 -32.97 -15.75
CA MET A 17 -36.19 -33.28 -14.89
C MET A 17 -34.80 -33.10 -15.60
N THR A 18 -34.78 -32.74 -16.90
CA THR A 18 -33.53 -32.63 -17.67
C THR A 18 -33.01 -31.19 -17.82
N ASN A 19 -33.62 -30.22 -17.10
CA ASN A 19 -33.09 -28.88 -17.10
C ASN A 19 -32.20 -28.63 -15.86
N CYS A 20 -31.23 -29.53 -15.67
CA CYS A 20 -30.06 -29.24 -14.84
C CYS A 20 -29.19 -28.28 -15.64
N GLY A 21 -29.50 -26.98 -15.55
CA GLY A 21 -28.64 -25.94 -16.11
C GLY A 21 -27.22 -26.12 -15.58
N GLN A 22 -26.33 -26.54 -16.46
CA GLN A 22 -24.90 -26.36 -16.21
C GLN A 22 -24.70 -24.88 -15.96
N ARG A 23 -24.63 -24.49 -14.69
CA ARG A 23 -23.92 -23.27 -14.31
C ARG A 23 -22.50 -23.46 -14.85
N GLN A 24 -22.19 -22.83 -15.97
CA GLN A 24 -20.81 -22.58 -16.32
C GLN A 24 -20.22 -21.85 -15.13
N GLY A 25 -19.52 -22.59 -14.27
CA GLY A 25 -18.67 -22.00 -13.26
C GLY A 25 -17.72 -21.09 -13.99
N THR A 26 -17.76 -19.81 -13.70
CA THR A 26 -16.62 -18.93 -14.03
C THR A 26 -15.37 -19.69 -13.64
N PRO A 27 -14.35 -19.76 -14.52
CA PRO A 27 -13.09 -20.38 -14.16
C PRO A 27 -12.67 -19.73 -12.84
N ILE A 28 -12.55 -20.53 -11.79
CA ILE A 28 -11.89 -20.11 -10.56
C ILE A 28 -10.46 -19.90 -11.03
N THR A 29 -10.10 -18.65 -11.30
CA THR A 29 -8.71 -18.27 -11.45
C THR A 29 -8.06 -18.73 -10.16
N GLU A 30 -7.16 -19.70 -10.23
CA GLU A 30 -6.37 -20.06 -9.07
C GLU A 30 -5.80 -18.78 -8.50
N PRO A 31 -5.87 -18.58 -7.17
CA PRO A 31 -5.30 -17.39 -6.58
C PRO A 31 -3.83 -17.34 -7.03
N GLU A 32 -3.45 -16.23 -7.68
CA GLU A 32 -2.08 -15.99 -8.09
C GLU A 32 -1.20 -16.30 -6.89
N GLU A 33 -0.34 -17.30 -7.03
CA GLU A 33 0.50 -17.77 -5.93
C GLU A 33 1.31 -16.56 -5.46
N LEU A 34 0.97 -16.02 -4.30
CA LEU A 34 1.65 -14.87 -3.71
C LEU A 34 3.11 -15.28 -3.49
N VAL A 35 3.95 -14.95 -4.45
CA VAL A 35 5.39 -15.15 -4.33
C VAL A 35 5.85 -14.33 -3.12
N ARG A 36 6.09 -15.01 -2.00
CA ARG A 36 6.60 -14.39 -0.78
C ARG A 36 8.01 -13.91 -1.06
N GLN A 37 8.18 -12.58 -1.05
CA GLN A 37 9.48 -11.96 -1.14
C GLN A 37 9.98 -11.64 0.26
N ASN A 38 11.25 -11.92 0.52
CA ASN A 38 11.88 -11.45 1.74
C ASN A 38 12.08 -9.94 1.62
N SER A 39 11.71 -9.24 2.66
CA SER A 39 11.83 -7.79 2.74
C SER A 39 12.43 -7.38 4.08
N MET A 40 12.98 -6.19 4.13
CA MET A 40 13.58 -5.62 5.33
C MET A 40 13.29 -4.13 5.43
N TYR A 41 13.18 -3.62 6.65
CA TYR A 41 13.11 -2.18 6.90
C TYR A 41 14.50 -1.59 7.08
N TYR A 42 14.72 -0.45 6.42
CA TYR A 42 15.89 0.40 6.66
C TYR A 42 15.42 1.69 7.35
N TRP A 43 15.60 1.72 8.67
CA TRP A 43 14.99 2.75 9.54
C TRP A 43 15.99 3.81 10.03
N LYS A 44 17.24 3.76 9.56
CA LYS A 44 18.27 4.73 9.90
C LYS A 44 17.96 6.10 9.27
N THR A 45 18.40 7.18 9.91
CA THR A 45 18.30 8.55 9.38
C THR A 45 19.38 8.87 8.35
N THR A 46 20.37 7.99 8.20
CA THR A 46 21.38 8.03 7.13
C THR A 46 21.31 6.70 6.39
N PHE A 47 21.01 6.77 5.10
CA PHE A 47 21.08 5.62 4.21
C PHE A 47 22.52 5.46 3.75
N ASP A 48 23.17 4.46 4.29
CA ASP A 48 24.56 4.13 4.01
C ASP A 48 24.71 2.60 4.09
N ILE A 49 24.66 1.96 2.92
CA ILE A 49 24.78 0.51 2.77
C ILE A 49 26.18 0.19 2.26
N ASP A 50 26.92 -0.57 3.06
CA ASP A 50 28.25 -1.04 2.72
C ASP A 50 28.21 -2.43 2.01
N SER A 51 29.38 -2.90 1.59
CA SER A 51 29.50 -4.20 0.93
C SER A 51 29.07 -5.38 1.81
N THR A 52 29.16 -5.27 3.13
CA THR A 52 28.74 -6.30 4.08
C THR A 52 27.21 -6.36 4.14
N GLU A 53 26.56 -5.20 4.18
CA GLU A 53 25.10 -5.11 4.15
C GLU A 53 24.55 -5.58 2.80
N VAL A 54 25.21 -5.25 1.67
CA VAL A 54 24.83 -5.79 0.34
C VAL A 54 24.94 -7.32 0.33
N ALA A 55 26.05 -7.87 0.80
CA ALA A 55 26.22 -9.32 0.89
C ALA A 55 25.18 -10.00 1.79
N PHE A 56 24.76 -9.32 2.86
CA PHE A 56 23.66 -9.79 3.72
C PHE A 56 22.33 -9.83 2.95
N LEU A 57 21.99 -8.78 2.20
CA LEU A 57 20.77 -8.74 1.40
C LEU A 57 20.73 -9.90 0.40
N GLU A 58 21.84 -10.17 -0.27
CA GLU A 58 21.98 -11.26 -1.24
C GLU A 58 21.85 -12.63 -0.56
N ALA A 59 22.60 -12.85 0.53
CA ALA A 59 22.62 -14.13 1.26
C ALA A 59 21.22 -14.52 1.81
N HIS A 60 20.41 -13.52 2.17
CA HIS A 60 19.06 -13.73 2.70
C HIS A 60 17.96 -13.55 1.65
N ASN A 61 18.33 -13.42 0.38
CA ASN A 61 17.41 -13.18 -0.73
C ASN A 61 16.40 -12.05 -0.44
N ILE A 62 16.89 -10.94 0.14
CA ILE A 62 16.09 -9.75 0.37
C ILE A 62 15.88 -9.06 -0.99
N LYS A 63 14.62 -8.96 -1.42
CA LYS A 63 14.26 -8.38 -2.72
C LYS A 63 13.56 -7.04 -2.59
N ARG A 64 13.26 -6.62 -1.37
CA ARG A 64 12.55 -5.37 -1.11
C ARG A 64 13.06 -4.71 0.16
N LEU A 65 13.36 -3.41 0.08
CA LEU A 65 13.69 -2.56 1.22
C LEU A 65 12.63 -1.50 1.41
N TYR A 66 12.08 -1.46 2.62
CA TYR A 66 11.23 -0.37 3.10
C TYR A 66 12.15 0.71 3.69
N VAL A 67 12.36 1.79 2.94
CA VAL A 67 13.32 2.84 3.30
C VAL A 67 12.60 4.04 3.85
N ARG A 68 12.85 4.37 5.12
CA ARG A 68 12.35 5.60 5.72
C ARG A 68 12.92 6.81 4.99
N MET A 69 12.06 7.71 4.52
CA MET A 69 12.43 8.92 3.80
C MET A 69 12.44 10.14 4.71
N PHE A 70 11.38 10.33 5.46
CA PHE A 70 11.21 11.43 6.42
C PHE A 70 10.08 11.10 7.39
N ASP A 71 9.93 11.91 8.43
CA ASP A 71 8.76 11.86 9.30
C ASP A 71 7.89 13.09 9.07
N VAL A 72 6.60 12.96 9.38
CA VAL A 72 5.66 14.06 9.44
C VAL A 72 5.32 14.31 10.90
N ALA A 73 5.63 15.50 11.37
CA ALA A 73 5.43 15.89 12.76
C ALA A 73 4.80 17.29 12.87
N THR A 74 4.54 17.73 14.06
CA THR A 74 4.11 19.11 14.33
C THR A 74 5.26 19.92 14.93
N GLU A 75 5.41 21.15 14.45
CA GLU A 75 6.28 22.17 15.07
C GLU A 75 5.44 23.35 15.54
N GLN A 76 5.85 23.96 16.65
CA GLN A 76 5.21 25.18 17.14
C GLN A 76 5.95 26.40 16.61
N ASP A 77 5.24 27.23 15.88
CA ASP A 77 5.69 28.59 15.58
C ASP A 77 5.42 29.50 16.79
N PHE A 78 6.43 29.66 17.62
CA PHE A 78 6.33 30.49 18.82
C PHE A 78 6.12 31.97 18.53
N LEU A 79 6.43 32.42 17.30
CA LEU A 79 6.24 33.84 16.92
C LEU A 79 4.77 34.13 16.61
N ASN A 80 4.10 33.21 15.96
CA ASN A 80 2.71 33.33 15.54
C ASN A 80 1.73 32.57 16.43
N GLY A 81 2.23 31.76 17.36
CA GLY A 81 1.41 30.90 18.23
C GLY A 81 0.66 29.80 17.49
N THR A 82 1.10 29.43 16.29
CA THR A 82 0.49 28.39 15.46
C THR A 82 1.24 27.08 15.56
N THR A 83 0.54 25.98 15.28
CA THR A 83 1.15 24.65 15.12
C THR A 83 1.11 24.29 13.65
N GLU A 84 2.27 24.03 13.09
CA GLU A 84 2.44 23.64 11.69
C GLU A 84 2.72 22.15 11.57
N ILE A 85 2.26 21.55 10.49
CA ILE A 85 2.58 20.17 10.13
C ILE A 85 3.73 20.21 9.14
N VAL A 86 4.85 19.62 9.52
CA VAL A 86 6.11 19.75 8.79
C VAL A 86 6.79 18.38 8.60
N PRO A 87 7.54 18.21 7.51
CA PRO A 87 8.44 17.08 7.37
C PRO A 87 9.69 17.30 8.22
N ILE A 88 10.03 16.32 9.05
CA ILE A 88 11.24 16.30 9.87
C ILE A 88 12.07 15.05 9.59
N ALA A 89 13.24 14.96 10.21
CA ALA A 89 14.10 13.77 10.19
C ALA A 89 14.32 13.19 8.79
N THR A 90 14.47 14.08 7.80
CA THR A 90 14.74 13.69 6.41
C THR A 90 16.00 12.84 6.32
N THR A 91 15.88 11.65 5.73
CA THR A 91 16.99 10.71 5.57
C THR A 91 18.05 11.28 4.64
N LYS A 92 19.30 11.24 5.08
CA LYS A 92 20.45 11.57 4.27
C LYS A 92 20.93 10.32 3.54
N PHE A 93 21.02 10.39 2.21
CA PHE A 93 21.55 9.30 1.40
C PHE A 93 23.04 9.54 1.15
N VAL A 94 23.86 8.55 1.49
CA VAL A 94 25.34 8.58 1.38
C VAL A 94 25.83 7.55 0.37
N SER A 95 25.24 6.35 0.39
CA SER A 95 25.51 5.29 -0.58
C SER A 95 24.47 5.28 -1.70
N GLU A 96 24.83 4.62 -2.81
CA GLU A 96 23.87 4.29 -3.88
C GLU A 96 22.89 3.20 -3.44
N MET A 97 21.77 3.07 -4.17
CA MET A 97 20.79 2.01 -3.94
C MET A 97 21.35 0.64 -4.34
N PRO A 98 21.11 -0.42 -3.57
CA PRO A 98 21.55 -1.76 -3.93
C PRO A 98 20.83 -2.25 -5.19
N THR A 99 21.58 -2.84 -6.11
CA THR A 99 21.02 -3.36 -7.36
C THR A 99 20.17 -4.59 -7.15
N GLY A 100 19.07 -4.72 -7.90
CA GLY A 100 18.18 -5.89 -7.84
C GLY A 100 17.31 -5.97 -6.60
N VAL A 101 17.19 -4.86 -5.88
CA VAL A 101 16.31 -4.69 -4.71
C VAL A 101 15.30 -3.59 -5.00
N GLU A 102 14.02 -3.89 -4.85
CA GLU A 102 12.94 -2.91 -4.95
C GLU A 102 12.95 -2.00 -3.72
N ILE A 103 12.82 -0.71 -3.94
CA ILE A 103 12.74 0.27 -2.85
C ILE A 103 11.29 0.70 -2.67
N VAL A 104 10.80 0.58 -1.44
CA VAL A 104 9.49 1.10 -1.02
C VAL A 104 9.74 2.31 -0.12
N PRO A 105 9.41 3.52 -0.57
CA PRO A 105 9.54 4.71 0.26
C PRO A 105 8.55 4.69 1.43
N VAL A 106 9.05 4.99 2.63
CA VAL A 106 8.25 5.00 3.86
C VAL A 106 8.29 6.39 4.49
N THR A 107 7.16 6.87 4.98
CA THR A 107 7.10 8.02 5.89
C THR A 107 6.44 7.62 7.19
N TYR A 108 7.00 8.05 8.31
CA TYR A 108 6.36 7.92 9.62
C TYR A 108 5.56 9.19 9.94
N ILE A 109 4.35 9.03 10.43
CA ILE A 109 3.45 10.13 10.77
C ILE A 109 3.20 10.07 12.27
N THR A 110 3.60 11.12 12.99
CA THR A 110 3.36 11.19 14.44
C THR A 110 1.86 11.31 14.75
N ILE A 111 1.47 10.86 15.94
CA ILE A 111 0.09 10.95 16.41
C ILE A 111 -0.37 12.41 16.45
N GLU A 112 0.52 13.32 16.84
CA GLU A 112 0.27 14.76 16.93
C GLU A 112 0.00 15.36 15.55
N ALA A 113 0.81 15.00 14.54
CA ALA A 113 0.60 15.41 13.16
C ALA A 113 -0.74 14.88 12.64
N LEU A 114 -1.05 13.63 12.90
CA LEU A 114 -2.32 13.04 12.49
C LEU A 114 -3.54 13.69 13.15
N ARG A 115 -3.43 14.12 14.42
CA ARG A 115 -4.47 14.94 15.08
C ARG A 115 -4.62 16.31 14.44
N ALA A 116 -3.51 16.95 14.10
CA ALA A 116 -3.51 18.26 13.47
C ALA A 116 -4.04 18.23 12.03
N MET A 117 -3.89 17.08 11.34
CA MET A 117 -4.44 16.84 10.00
C MET A 117 -5.96 16.61 9.99
N ASN A 118 -6.57 16.30 11.13
CA ASN A 118 -7.97 15.90 11.17
C ASN A 118 -8.90 16.93 10.51
N GLY A 119 -9.58 16.51 9.44
CA GLY A 119 -10.41 17.36 8.58
C GLY A 119 -9.65 18.16 7.52
N LYS A 120 -8.34 17.91 7.34
CA LYS A 120 -7.46 18.52 6.33
C LYS A 120 -6.60 17.48 5.60
N GLU A 121 -6.96 16.21 5.67
CA GLU A 121 -6.16 15.12 5.08
C GLU A 121 -6.01 15.27 3.58
N ASP A 122 -6.97 15.92 2.91
CA ASP A 122 -6.94 16.23 1.48
C ASP A 122 -5.87 17.29 1.10
N GLU A 123 -5.51 18.16 2.03
CA GLU A 123 -4.40 19.10 1.84
C GLU A 123 -3.03 18.40 1.95
N PHE A 124 -2.90 17.40 2.84
CA PHE A 124 -1.62 16.77 3.15
C PHE A 124 -1.32 15.51 2.32
N ALA A 125 -2.33 14.77 1.89
CA ALA A 125 -2.13 13.56 1.10
C ALA A 125 -1.28 13.79 -0.16
N PRO A 126 -1.58 14.79 -1.03
CA PRO A 126 -0.76 15.06 -2.21
C PRO A 126 0.66 15.51 -1.85
N LEU A 127 0.85 16.30 -0.80
CA LEU A 127 2.16 16.78 -0.37
C LEU A 127 3.06 15.63 0.10
N ILE A 128 2.50 14.67 0.85
CA ILE A 128 3.22 13.48 1.31
C ILE A 128 3.65 12.62 0.12
N VAL A 129 2.73 12.34 -0.80
CA VAL A 129 3.01 11.53 -2.00
C VAL A 129 4.07 12.21 -2.86
N GLU A 130 3.91 13.49 -3.15
CA GLU A 130 4.85 14.26 -3.97
C GLU A 130 6.25 14.23 -3.36
N ARG A 131 6.37 14.46 -2.05
CA ARG A 131 7.66 14.45 -1.36
C ARG A 131 8.32 13.07 -1.38
N LEU A 132 7.56 11.98 -1.13
CA LEU A 132 8.08 10.61 -1.18
C LEU A 132 8.63 10.28 -2.57
N LEU A 133 7.86 10.58 -3.62
CA LEU A 133 8.27 10.31 -5.00
C LEU A 133 9.43 11.20 -5.45
N ALA A 134 9.44 12.48 -5.05
CA ALA A 134 10.55 13.38 -5.36
C ALA A 134 11.86 12.91 -4.70
N MET A 135 11.82 12.50 -3.43
CA MET A 135 12.99 11.94 -2.75
C MET A 135 13.46 10.63 -3.38
N ALA A 136 12.54 9.74 -3.73
CA ALA A 136 12.87 8.49 -4.40
C ALA A 136 13.54 8.74 -5.76
N SER A 137 12.99 9.65 -6.55
CA SER A 137 13.57 10.04 -7.84
C SER A 137 14.96 10.67 -7.69
N TYR A 138 15.10 11.61 -6.75
CA TYR A 138 16.36 12.31 -6.51
C TYR A 138 17.50 11.35 -6.09
N ASN A 139 17.17 10.29 -5.36
CA ASN A 139 18.13 9.31 -4.85
C ASN A 139 18.20 8.03 -5.71
N ASN A 140 17.70 8.06 -6.93
CA ASN A 140 17.77 6.94 -7.89
C ASN A 140 17.23 5.62 -7.32
N CYS A 141 16.07 5.66 -6.62
CA CYS A 141 15.45 4.48 -6.02
C CYS A 141 14.81 3.52 -7.04
N GLY A 142 14.90 3.81 -8.34
CA GLY A 142 14.25 3.04 -9.41
C GLY A 142 12.75 3.37 -9.53
N ASP A 143 12.03 2.47 -10.20
CA ASP A 143 10.58 2.62 -10.36
C ASP A 143 9.86 2.31 -9.04
N ILE A 144 9.03 3.23 -8.60
CA ILE A 144 8.27 3.08 -7.36
C ILE A 144 6.91 2.47 -7.68
N HIS A 145 6.64 1.30 -7.09
CA HIS A 145 5.39 0.56 -7.26
C HIS A 145 4.51 0.60 -6.01
N GLU A 146 5.06 0.95 -4.87
CA GLU A 146 4.41 0.99 -3.57
C GLU A 146 5.04 2.09 -2.71
N ILE A 147 4.24 2.72 -1.86
CA ILE A 147 4.72 3.52 -0.73
C ILE A 147 4.09 3.02 0.56
N GLN A 148 4.71 3.33 1.69
CA GLN A 148 4.14 2.98 2.99
C GLN A 148 3.99 4.22 3.87
N LEU A 149 2.80 4.33 4.49
CA LEU A 149 2.55 5.24 5.60
C LEU A 149 2.64 4.44 6.89
N ASP A 150 3.59 4.79 7.75
CA ASP A 150 3.72 4.21 9.08
C ASP A 150 3.17 5.18 10.13
N CYS A 151 2.37 4.69 11.05
CA CYS A 151 1.76 5.50 12.08
C CYS A 151 1.24 4.66 13.23
N ASP A 152 1.57 5.04 14.45
CA ASP A 152 1.02 4.46 15.68
C ASP A 152 -0.34 5.09 16.03
N TRP A 153 -1.31 4.98 15.12
CA TRP A 153 -2.61 5.59 15.31
C TRP A 153 -3.35 5.03 16.54
N THR A 154 -4.20 5.85 17.12
CA THR A 154 -5.02 5.53 18.31
C THR A 154 -6.51 5.54 17.93
N ALA A 155 -7.37 5.11 18.85
CA ALA A 155 -8.82 5.17 18.64
C ALA A 155 -9.31 6.57 18.25
N SER A 156 -8.68 7.63 18.77
CA SER A 156 -9.04 9.03 18.46
C SER A 156 -8.53 9.52 17.11
N THR A 157 -7.50 8.91 16.54
CA THR A 157 -6.89 9.31 15.26
C THR A 157 -7.15 8.32 14.12
N ARG A 158 -7.82 7.20 14.42
CA ARG A 158 -8.07 6.14 13.45
C ARG A 158 -8.76 6.64 12.18
N ASN A 159 -9.79 7.46 12.33
CA ASN A 159 -10.57 7.94 11.19
C ASN A 159 -9.74 8.85 10.28
N SER A 160 -8.92 9.75 10.87
CA SER A 160 -7.99 10.59 10.13
C SER A 160 -6.95 9.74 9.39
N TYR A 161 -6.36 8.74 10.05
CA TYR A 161 -5.42 7.83 9.41
C TYR A 161 -6.04 7.08 8.21
N HIS A 162 -7.23 6.49 8.38
CA HIS A 162 -7.92 5.80 7.29
C HIS A 162 -8.24 6.75 6.13
N ARG A 163 -8.71 7.97 6.44
CA ARG A 163 -9.00 8.98 5.42
C ARG A 163 -7.74 9.39 4.66
N LEU A 164 -6.63 9.60 5.36
CA LEU A 164 -5.35 9.89 4.74
C LEU A 164 -4.90 8.75 3.81
N CYS A 165 -5.00 7.49 4.25
CA CYS A 165 -4.66 6.33 3.41
C CYS A 165 -5.52 6.25 2.14
N GLU A 166 -6.83 6.53 2.22
CA GLU A 166 -7.71 6.56 1.05
C GLU A 166 -7.31 7.64 0.05
N LEU A 167 -6.99 8.84 0.53
CA LEU A 167 -6.57 9.96 -0.30
C LEU A 167 -5.20 9.69 -0.95
N VAL A 168 -4.23 9.21 -0.17
CA VAL A 168 -2.91 8.83 -0.68
C VAL A 168 -3.04 7.74 -1.75
N LYS A 169 -3.88 6.73 -1.53
CA LYS A 169 -4.16 5.72 -2.55
C LYS A 169 -4.72 6.34 -3.83
N SER A 170 -5.62 7.31 -3.73
CA SER A 170 -6.20 8.00 -4.88
C SER A 170 -5.14 8.79 -5.66
N GLU A 171 -4.22 9.46 -4.96
CA GLU A 171 -3.08 10.17 -5.54
C GLU A 171 -2.13 9.22 -6.28
N LEU A 172 -1.86 8.04 -5.73
CA LEU A 172 -1.00 7.03 -6.35
C LEU A 172 -1.63 6.47 -7.62
N VAL A 173 -2.92 6.14 -7.59
CA VAL A 173 -3.66 5.66 -8.76
C VAL A 173 -3.62 6.70 -9.89
N ALA A 174 -3.79 7.99 -9.59
CA ALA A 174 -3.67 9.06 -10.58
C ALA A 174 -2.27 9.16 -11.21
N LYS A 175 -1.25 8.64 -10.54
CA LYS A 175 0.15 8.56 -11.02
C LYS A 175 0.52 7.18 -11.59
N ASN A 176 -0.44 6.28 -11.78
CA ASN A 176 -0.27 4.87 -12.20
C ASN A 176 0.62 4.04 -11.26
N ILE A 177 0.66 4.37 -9.97
CA ILE A 177 1.30 3.61 -8.90
C ILE A 177 0.19 2.84 -8.17
N LYS A 178 0.46 1.57 -7.84
CA LYS A 178 -0.52 0.67 -7.19
C LYS A 178 -0.49 0.82 -5.68
#